data_6b907c62949c1b5c3fc11fb4d504f958
#
_entry.id   6b907c62949c1b5c3fc11fb4d504f958
#
_cell.length_a   1.000
_cell.length_b   1.000
_cell.length_c   1.000
_cell.angle_alpha   90.00
_cell.angle_beta   90.00
_cell.angle_gamma   90.00
#
_symmetry.space_group_name_H-M   'P 1'
#
loop_
_entity.id
_entity.type
_entity.pdbx_description
1 polymer ?
#
loop_
_entity_poly.entity_id
_entity_poly.type
_entity_poly.pdbx_seq_one_letter_code
_entity_poly.pdbx_strand_id
1 'polypeptide(L)'
;IQQAARSLAGDVQAVYVPADDLTDPAPATTFSHLDATTVLSREISSQGIYPAVDPLDSTSRILSPEIVGTEHYEIARSVQRVLQRYKELQDIIAIMGMDELSEEDKRTVSRARKVQRFLSQSFSVAEQFTGMPGKYVPLKETLRGFRMILNGECDDIPESYFLFVGTIDEVFEKAKNQ
;
A
#
# COMPACT_ATOMS: atom_id res chain seq x y z
N ILE A 1 -31.13 3.56 1.51
CA ILE A 1 -29.68 3.58 1.76
C ILE A 1 -29.00 2.41 1.02
N GLN A 2 -29.47 1.16 1.18
CA GLN A 2 -28.92 -0.03 0.48
C GLN A 2 -29.03 0.08 -1.07
N GLN A 3 -30.11 0.66 -1.58
CA GLN A 3 -30.33 0.84 -3.02
C GLN A 3 -29.46 1.96 -3.61
N ALA A 4 -29.20 3.01 -2.84
CA ALA A 4 -28.28 4.08 -3.23
C ALA A 4 -26.81 3.59 -3.19
N ALA A 5 -26.45 2.75 -2.23
CA ALA A 5 -25.12 2.11 -2.17
C ALA A 5 -24.89 1.18 -3.37
N ARG A 6 -25.89 0.41 -3.80
CA ARG A 6 -25.80 -0.43 -4.99
C ARG A 6 -25.62 0.37 -6.29
N SER A 7 -26.23 1.53 -6.39
CA SER A 7 -26.08 2.38 -7.58
C SER A 7 -24.75 3.11 -7.66
N LEU A 8 -24.04 3.27 -6.53
CA LEU A 8 -22.77 4.02 -6.45
C LEU A 8 -21.54 3.12 -6.29
N ALA A 9 -21.67 1.97 -5.63
CA ALA A 9 -20.52 1.10 -5.27
C ALA A 9 -20.45 -0.19 -6.09
N GLY A 10 -21.49 -0.54 -6.85
CA GLY A 10 -21.54 -1.82 -7.55
C GLY A 10 -21.59 -3.02 -6.59
N ASP A 11 -21.33 -4.20 -7.11
CA ASP A 11 -21.27 -5.43 -6.33
C ASP A 11 -19.84 -5.69 -5.85
N VAL A 12 -19.68 -6.05 -4.57
CA VAL A 12 -18.42 -6.49 -3.98
C VAL A 12 -18.45 -7.99 -3.79
N GLN A 13 -17.51 -8.69 -4.40
CA GLN A 13 -17.41 -10.15 -4.34
C GLN A 13 -16.08 -10.56 -3.69
N ALA A 14 -16.14 -11.51 -2.75
CA ALA A 14 -14.97 -12.17 -2.22
C ALA A 14 -14.67 -13.42 -3.06
N VAL A 15 -13.46 -13.46 -3.62
CA VAL A 15 -12.99 -14.58 -4.44
C VAL A 15 -11.85 -15.28 -3.71
N TYR A 16 -12.02 -16.57 -3.45
CA TYR A 16 -10.95 -17.40 -2.89
C TYR A 16 -10.01 -17.86 -4.02
N VAL A 17 -8.71 -17.64 -3.81
CA VAL A 17 -7.66 -18.04 -4.77
C VAL A 17 -6.90 -19.24 -4.20
N PRO A 18 -7.07 -20.45 -4.77
CA PRO A 18 -6.36 -21.64 -4.31
C PRO A 18 -4.84 -21.48 -4.44
N ALA A 19 -4.11 -21.86 -3.39
CA ALA A 19 -2.64 -21.81 -3.35
C ALA A 19 -2.02 -20.43 -3.67
N ASP A 20 -2.78 -19.34 -3.50
CA ASP A 20 -2.37 -17.96 -3.85
C ASP A 20 -2.01 -17.79 -5.34
N ASP A 21 -2.47 -18.70 -6.22
CA ASP A 21 -2.19 -18.67 -7.65
C ASP A 21 -3.26 -17.86 -8.41
N LEU A 22 -2.96 -16.58 -8.64
CA LEU A 22 -3.82 -15.67 -9.41
C LEU A 22 -3.94 -16.05 -10.88
N THR A 23 -3.08 -16.93 -11.38
CA THR A 23 -3.08 -17.38 -12.78
C THR A 23 -3.94 -18.61 -13.02
N ASP A 24 -4.47 -19.25 -11.96
CA ASP A 24 -5.44 -20.32 -12.08
C ASP A 24 -6.62 -19.89 -12.96
N PRO A 25 -7.06 -20.72 -13.94
CA PRO A 25 -8.07 -20.33 -14.91
C PRO A 25 -9.41 -19.86 -14.30
N ALA A 26 -9.81 -20.41 -13.16
CA ALA A 26 -11.08 -20.08 -12.53
C ALA A 26 -11.09 -18.66 -11.94
N PRO A 27 -10.17 -18.27 -11.04
CA PRO A 27 -10.07 -16.88 -10.58
C PRO A 27 -9.69 -15.92 -11.70
N ALA A 28 -8.79 -16.28 -12.63
CA ALA A 28 -8.38 -15.41 -13.72
C ALA A 28 -9.56 -15.01 -14.63
N THR A 29 -10.47 -15.95 -14.93
CA THR A 29 -11.69 -15.67 -15.69
C THR A 29 -12.60 -14.69 -14.94
N THR A 30 -12.76 -14.87 -13.63
CA THR A 30 -13.55 -13.95 -12.80
C THR A 30 -12.95 -12.54 -12.80
N PHE A 31 -11.63 -12.41 -12.63
CA PHE A 31 -10.94 -11.13 -12.56
C PHE A 31 -11.07 -10.31 -13.86
N SER A 32 -11.17 -10.97 -15.01
CA SER A 32 -11.33 -10.28 -16.30
C SER A 32 -12.62 -9.46 -16.42
N HIS A 33 -13.63 -9.78 -15.61
CA HIS A 33 -14.93 -9.10 -15.58
C HIS A 33 -15.07 -8.04 -14.48
N LEU A 34 -14.05 -7.87 -13.63
CA LEU A 34 -14.09 -6.92 -12.52
C LEU A 34 -13.53 -5.56 -12.93
N ASP A 35 -14.13 -4.49 -12.40
CA ASP A 35 -13.64 -3.12 -12.60
C ASP A 35 -12.48 -2.77 -11.66
N ALA A 36 -12.41 -3.44 -10.52
CA ALA A 36 -11.33 -3.30 -9.56
C ALA A 36 -11.10 -4.62 -8.81
N THR A 37 -9.85 -4.90 -8.49
CA THR A 37 -9.45 -6.03 -7.66
C THR A 37 -8.61 -5.55 -6.49
N THR A 38 -8.91 -6.02 -5.29
CA THR A 38 -8.08 -5.85 -4.11
C THR A 38 -7.53 -7.20 -3.70
N VAL A 39 -6.23 -7.40 -3.85
CA VAL A 39 -5.55 -8.65 -3.58
C VAL A 39 -4.98 -8.63 -2.17
N LEU A 40 -5.32 -9.64 -1.35
CA LEU A 40 -4.72 -9.83 -0.04
C LEU A 40 -3.56 -10.81 -0.14
N SER A 41 -2.40 -10.44 0.40
CA SER A 41 -1.15 -11.20 0.32
C SER A 41 -0.76 -11.76 1.69
N ARG A 42 -0.47 -13.07 1.73
CA ARG A 42 0.07 -13.72 2.93
C ARG A 42 1.49 -13.25 3.24
N GLU A 43 2.27 -12.94 2.23
CA GLU A 43 3.62 -12.42 2.38
C GLU A 43 3.59 -11.07 3.12
N ILE A 44 2.73 -10.14 2.69
CA ILE A 44 2.54 -8.84 3.35
C ILE A 44 2.03 -9.02 4.78
N SER A 45 1.09 -9.95 5.00
CA SER A 45 0.60 -10.30 6.33
C SER A 45 1.72 -10.82 7.24
N SER A 46 2.62 -11.65 6.72
CA SER A 46 3.75 -12.18 7.49
C SER A 46 4.75 -11.11 7.93
N GLN A 47 4.80 -9.98 7.23
CA GLN A 47 5.58 -8.80 7.58
C GLN A 47 4.91 -7.91 8.66
N GLY A 48 3.72 -8.30 9.14
CA GLY A 48 2.96 -7.52 10.12
C GLY A 48 2.29 -6.27 9.57
N ILE A 49 2.13 -6.18 8.25
CA ILE A 49 1.48 -5.06 7.57
C ILE A 49 0.00 -5.39 7.38
N TYR A 50 -0.88 -4.60 8.00
CA TYR A 50 -2.33 -4.76 7.93
C TYR A 50 -3.03 -3.43 7.62
N PRO A 51 -4.08 -3.42 6.76
CA PRO A 51 -4.58 -4.55 5.97
C PRO A 51 -3.52 -5.06 4.99
N ALA A 52 -3.47 -6.39 4.79
CA ALA A 52 -2.43 -7.03 3.98
C ALA A 52 -2.74 -6.98 2.48
N VAL A 53 -3.02 -5.79 1.98
CA VAL A 53 -3.33 -5.53 0.56
C VAL A 53 -2.04 -5.42 -0.24
N ASP A 54 -1.94 -6.17 -1.34
CA ASP A 54 -0.84 -6.04 -2.27
C ASP A 54 -1.10 -4.89 -3.26
N PRO A 55 -0.35 -3.80 -3.21
CA PRO A 55 -0.56 -2.65 -4.09
C PRO A 55 -0.06 -2.87 -5.53
N LEU A 56 0.75 -3.91 -5.77
CA LEU A 56 1.25 -4.25 -7.10
C LEU A 56 0.27 -5.16 -7.85
N ASP A 57 -0.35 -6.11 -7.16
CA ASP A 57 -1.32 -7.04 -7.74
C ASP A 57 -2.75 -6.50 -7.72
N SER A 58 -3.03 -5.46 -6.93
CA SER A 58 -4.33 -4.79 -6.89
C SER A 58 -4.47 -3.81 -8.05
N THR A 59 -5.67 -3.80 -8.66
CA THR A 59 -5.94 -2.97 -9.84
C THR A 59 -7.27 -2.23 -9.74
N SER A 60 -7.39 -1.12 -10.47
CA SER A 60 -8.65 -0.39 -10.61
C SER A 60 -8.71 0.32 -11.97
N ARG A 61 -9.81 0.14 -12.70
CA ARG A 61 -10.05 0.83 -13.98
C ARG A 61 -10.22 2.34 -13.83
N ILE A 62 -10.69 2.78 -12.66
CA ILE A 62 -10.85 4.22 -12.41
C ILE A 62 -9.53 4.94 -12.10
N LEU A 63 -8.42 4.21 -11.93
CA LEU A 63 -7.11 4.81 -11.74
C LEU A 63 -6.55 5.30 -13.07
N SER A 64 -7.13 6.37 -13.58
CA SER A 64 -6.70 7.09 -14.78
C SER A 64 -6.69 8.60 -14.51
N PRO A 65 -5.84 9.37 -15.19
CA PRO A 65 -5.74 10.82 -14.96
C PRO A 65 -7.07 11.57 -15.20
N GLU A 66 -7.89 11.06 -16.13
CA GLU A 66 -9.18 11.64 -16.50
C GLU A 66 -10.23 11.51 -15.38
N ILE A 67 -10.13 10.47 -14.55
CA ILE A 67 -11.12 10.18 -13.50
C ILE A 67 -10.64 10.67 -12.14
N VAL A 68 -9.43 10.27 -11.73
CA VAL A 68 -8.90 10.57 -10.39
C VAL A 68 -8.10 11.87 -10.34
N GLY A 69 -7.78 12.45 -11.50
CA GLY A 69 -6.88 13.59 -11.62
C GLY A 69 -5.41 13.20 -11.71
N THR A 70 -4.63 14.07 -12.33
CA THR A 70 -3.20 13.82 -12.64
C THR A 70 -2.39 13.58 -11.36
N GLU A 71 -2.59 14.39 -10.33
CA GLU A 71 -1.84 14.28 -9.06
C GLU A 71 -2.01 12.89 -8.41
N HIS A 72 -3.24 12.45 -8.26
CA HIS A 72 -3.52 11.14 -7.66
C HIS A 72 -2.91 10.01 -8.50
N TYR A 73 -3.10 10.06 -9.81
CA TYR A 73 -2.55 9.06 -10.72
C TYR A 73 -1.03 8.98 -10.64
N GLU A 74 -0.33 10.11 -10.70
CA GLU A 74 1.13 10.16 -10.66
C GLU A 74 1.69 9.65 -9.33
N ILE A 75 1.08 10.02 -8.19
CA ILE A 75 1.48 9.52 -6.87
C ILE A 75 1.29 8.02 -6.79
N ALA A 76 0.13 7.50 -7.20
CA ALA A 76 -0.14 6.06 -7.18
C ALA A 76 0.87 5.27 -8.05
N ARG A 77 1.16 5.76 -9.26
CA ARG A 77 2.15 5.14 -10.15
C ARG A 77 3.56 5.21 -9.59
N SER A 78 3.91 6.30 -8.93
CA SER A 78 5.22 6.44 -8.30
C SER A 78 5.39 5.51 -7.10
N VAL A 79 4.36 5.34 -6.29
CA VAL A 79 4.32 4.33 -5.21
C VAL A 79 4.54 2.92 -5.78
N GLN A 80 3.78 2.54 -6.81
CA GLN A 80 3.92 1.23 -7.45
C GLN A 80 5.33 1.02 -8.02
N ARG A 81 5.90 2.03 -8.66
CA ARG A 81 7.26 1.96 -9.23
C ARG A 81 8.33 1.76 -8.17
N VAL A 82 8.24 2.47 -7.06
CA VAL A 82 9.18 2.34 -5.94
C VAL A 82 9.08 0.96 -5.29
N LEU A 83 7.86 0.45 -5.10
CA LEU A 83 7.64 -0.89 -4.54
C LEU A 83 8.11 -1.99 -5.51
N GLN A 84 7.86 -1.84 -6.81
CA GLN A 84 8.33 -2.78 -7.83
C GLN A 84 9.86 -2.82 -7.86
N ARG A 85 10.52 -1.66 -7.84
CA ARG A 85 11.98 -1.59 -7.77
C ARG A 85 12.53 -2.25 -6.51
N TYR A 86 11.87 -2.04 -5.38
CA TYR A 86 12.27 -2.69 -4.13
C TYR A 86 12.16 -4.21 -4.22
N LYS A 87 11.08 -4.72 -4.81
CA LYS A 87 10.90 -6.16 -5.02
C LYS A 87 12.04 -6.75 -5.86
N GLU A 88 12.46 -6.07 -6.93
CA GLU A 88 13.61 -6.48 -7.75
C GLU A 88 14.94 -6.47 -6.99
N LEU A 89 15.11 -5.52 -6.06
CA LEU A 89 16.34 -5.41 -5.27
C LEU A 89 16.39 -6.40 -4.10
N GLN A 90 15.27 -6.97 -3.68
CA GLN A 90 15.22 -7.89 -2.54
C GLN A 90 16.11 -9.13 -2.73
N ASP A 91 16.15 -9.71 -3.93
CA ASP A 91 17.00 -10.85 -4.25
C ASP A 91 18.49 -10.47 -4.17
N ILE A 92 18.84 -9.28 -4.65
CA ILE A 92 20.21 -8.76 -4.57
C ILE A 92 20.60 -8.53 -3.11
N ILE A 93 19.72 -7.92 -2.32
CA ILE A 93 19.94 -7.67 -0.89
C ILE A 93 20.13 -8.99 -0.12
N ALA A 94 19.34 -10.01 -0.44
CA ALA A 94 19.42 -11.31 0.23
C ALA A 94 20.73 -12.05 -0.04
N ILE A 95 21.32 -11.87 -1.23
CA ILE A 95 22.54 -12.57 -1.66
C ILE A 95 23.79 -11.77 -1.30
N MET A 96 23.80 -10.47 -1.58
CA MET A 96 24.99 -9.61 -1.53
C MET A 96 24.99 -8.62 -0.37
N GLY A 97 23.83 -8.39 0.25
CA GLY A 97 23.66 -7.39 1.31
C GLY A 97 23.36 -5.99 0.80
N MET A 98 23.01 -5.10 1.73
CA MET A 98 22.67 -3.70 1.43
C MET A 98 23.87 -2.88 0.95
N ASP A 99 25.08 -3.24 1.36
CA ASP A 99 26.30 -2.45 1.12
C ASP A 99 26.69 -2.42 -0.35
N GLU A 100 26.34 -3.47 -1.09
CA GLU A 100 26.62 -3.59 -2.53
C GLU A 100 25.67 -2.77 -3.42
N LEU A 101 24.61 -2.21 -2.85
CA LEU A 101 23.68 -1.35 -3.59
C LEU A 101 24.29 0.03 -3.86
N SER A 102 23.91 0.62 -5.00
CA SER A 102 24.18 2.04 -5.27
C SER A 102 23.49 2.94 -4.24
N GLU A 103 24.01 4.14 -4.03
CA GLU A 103 23.38 5.10 -3.11
C GLU A 103 21.94 5.48 -3.53
N GLU A 104 21.63 5.42 -4.83
CA GLU A 104 20.30 5.63 -5.36
C GLU A 104 19.38 4.47 -4.99
N ASP A 105 19.85 3.22 -5.15
CA ASP A 105 19.06 2.03 -4.77
C ASP A 105 18.88 1.94 -3.25
N LYS A 106 19.87 2.30 -2.44
CA LYS A 106 19.74 2.38 -0.98
C LYS A 106 18.64 3.37 -0.57
N ARG A 107 18.60 4.54 -1.21
CA ARG A 107 17.52 5.52 -0.97
C ARG A 107 16.16 4.98 -1.40
N THR A 108 16.10 4.32 -2.55
CA THR A 108 14.87 3.70 -3.05
C THR A 108 14.36 2.63 -2.09
N VAL A 109 15.23 1.76 -1.59
CA VAL A 109 14.89 0.74 -0.59
C VAL A 109 14.38 1.37 0.71
N SER A 110 15.07 2.42 1.21
CA SER A 110 14.65 3.13 2.43
C SER A 110 13.25 3.73 2.27
N ARG A 111 12.98 4.41 1.16
CA ARG A 111 11.67 5.00 0.85
C ARG A 111 10.59 3.93 0.63
N ALA A 112 10.92 2.84 -0.06
CA ALA A 112 10.00 1.73 -0.28
C ALA A 112 9.54 1.09 1.04
N ARG A 113 10.44 0.88 1.99
CA ARG A 113 10.10 0.35 3.32
C ARG A 113 9.19 1.30 4.10
N LYS A 114 9.44 2.62 4.01
CA LYS A 114 8.56 3.64 4.60
C LYS A 114 7.17 3.62 3.95
N VAL A 115 7.12 3.52 2.62
CA VAL A 115 5.86 3.39 1.86
C VAL A 115 5.10 2.14 2.28
N GLN A 116 5.74 0.98 2.36
CA GLN A 116 5.09 -0.25 2.81
C GLN A 116 4.49 -0.12 4.22
N ARG A 117 5.25 0.47 5.15
CA ARG A 117 4.76 0.67 6.52
C ARG A 117 3.66 1.71 6.60
N PHE A 118 3.73 2.76 5.78
CA PHE A 118 2.69 3.79 5.71
C PHE A 118 1.39 3.29 5.06
N LEU A 119 1.44 2.21 4.27
CA LEU A 119 0.25 1.50 3.78
C LEU A 119 -0.48 0.75 4.91
N SER A 120 0.19 0.45 6.03
CA SER A 120 -0.45 -0.14 7.19
C SER A 120 -1.34 0.87 7.91
N GLN A 121 -2.49 0.40 8.37
CA GLN A 121 -3.45 1.26 9.07
C GLN A 121 -4.26 0.45 10.08
N SER A 122 -4.55 1.03 11.25
CA SER A 122 -5.56 0.45 12.12
C SER A 122 -6.95 0.65 11.52
N PHE A 123 -7.75 -0.40 11.48
CA PHE A 123 -9.10 -0.36 10.91
C PHE A 123 -10.13 -0.96 11.87
N SER A 124 -11.35 -0.42 11.84
CA SER A 124 -12.38 -0.67 12.85
C SER A 124 -12.77 -2.14 13.00
N VAL A 125 -12.73 -2.91 11.91
CA VAL A 125 -13.06 -4.35 11.94
C VAL A 125 -12.05 -5.16 12.76
N ALA A 126 -10.78 -4.74 12.78
CA ALA A 126 -9.71 -5.40 13.52
C ALA A 126 -9.59 -4.92 14.97
N GLU A 127 -10.30 -3.87 15.38
CA GLU A 127 -10.18 -3.24 16.70
C GLU A 127 -10.36 -4.23 17.85
N GLN A 128 -11.33 -5.14 17.74
CA GLN A 128 -11.58 -6.17 18.76
C GLN A 128 -10.42 -7.17 18.92
N PHE A 129 -9.55 -7.33 17.91
CA PHE A 129 -8.42 -8.25 17.95
C PHE A 129 -7.11 -7.55 18.29
N THR A 130 -6.95 -6.30 17.88
CA THR A 130 -5.71 -5.54 18.02
C THR A 130 -5.70 -4.61 19.22
N GLY A 131 -6.88 -4.26 19.74
CA GLY A 131 -7.04 -3.25 20.77
C GLY A 131 -6.76 -1.81 20.28
N MET A 132 -6.49 -1.63 18.99
CA MET A 132 -6.22 -0.31 18.40
C MET A 132 -7.48 0.21 17.70
N PRO A 133 -7.95 1.43 18.05
CA PRO A 133 -9.12 2.02 17.39
C PRO A 133 -8.84 2.25 15.90
N GLY A 134 -9.85 2.00 15.07
CA GLY A 134 -9.78 2.27 13.65
C GLY A 134 -9.59 3.76 13.36
N LYS A 135 -8.77 4.07 12.36
CA LYS A 135 -8.50 5.43 11.90
C LYS A 135 -9.07 5.65 10.50
N TYR A 136 -9.81 6.72 10.32
CA TYR A 136 -10.23 7.17 9.00
C TYR A 136 -9.26 8.24 8.50
N VAL A 137 -8.64 8.02 7.35
CA VAL A 137 -7.72 8.96 6.72
C VAL A 137 -8.33 9.43 5.40
N PRO A 138 -8.62 10.72 5.24
CA PRO A 138 -9.07 11.26 3.97
C PRO A 138 -8.06 11.02 2.85
N LEU A 139 -8.54 10.72 1.63
CA LEU A 139 -7.68 10.46 0.48
C LEU A 139 -6.63 11.56 0.24
N LYS A 140 -7.02 12.82 0.43
CA LYS A 140 -6.10 13.96 0.30
C LYS A 140 -4.89 13.86 1.24
N GLU A 141 -5.10 13.43 2.48
CA GLU A 141 -4.03 13.26 3.46
C GLU A 141 -3.16 12.04 3.12
N THR A 142 -3.76 10.98 2.61
CA THR A 142 -3.02 9.82 2.10
C THR A 142 -2.09 10.22 0.95
N LEU A 143 -2.60 10.96 -0.04
CA LEU A 143 -1.80 11.45 -1.16
C LEU A 143 -0.69 12.40 -0.70
N ARG A 144 -0.99 13.31 0.23
CA ARG A 144 0.01 14.19 0.83
C ARG A 144 1.14 13.40 1.48
N GLY A 145 0.82 12.40 2.27
CA GLY A 145 1.79 11.56 2.96
C GLY A 145 2.71 10.80 1.99
N PHE A 146 2.14 10.12 0.99
CA PHE A 146 2.94 9.43 -0.02
C PHE A 146 3.82 10.38 -0.82
N ARG A 147 3.33 11.55 -1.21
CA ARG A 147 4.11 12.56 -1.91
C ARG A 147 5.34 13.00 -1.09
N MET A 148 5.15 13.26 0.20
CA MET A 148 6.25 13.67 1.09
C MET A 148 7.31 12.57 1.23
N ILE A 149 6.90 11.31 1.37
CA ILE A 149 7.82 10.17 1.42
C ILE A 149 8.60 10.04 0.10
N LEU A 150 7.91 10.11 -1.04
CA LEU A 150 8.52 9.96 -2.36
C LEU A 150 9.49 11.10 -2.68
N ASN A 151 9.18 12.33 -2.25
CA ASN A 151 10.04 13.50 -2.44
C ASN A 151 11.26 13.53 -1.50
N GLY A 152 11.29 12.64 -0.50
CA GLY A 152 12.43 12.54 0.44
C GLY A 152 12.34 13.46 1.66
N GLU A 153 11.20 14.12 1.87
CA GLU A 153 10.98 15.00 3.04
C GLU A 153 11.02 14.23 4.37
N CYS A 154 10.92 12.90 4.30
CA CYS A 154 10.93 11.99 5.43
C CYS A 154 12.18 11.10 5.48
N ASP A 155 13.21 11.38 4.68
CA ASP A 155 14.36 10.47 4.55
C ASP A 155 15.11 10.28 5.88
N ASP A 156 15.17 11.30 6.73
CA ASP A 156 15.82 11.25 8.05
C ASP A 156 15.01 10.56 9.15
N ILE A 157 13.74 10.21 8.89
CA ILE A 157 12.86 9.60 9.88
C ILE A 157 12.96 8.07 9.79
N PRO A 158 13.19 7.35 10.91
CA PRO A 158 13.20 5.90 10.94
C PRO A 158 11.90 5.26 10.42
N GLU A 159 12.03 4.18 9.66
CA GLU A 159 10.89 3.51 9.02
C GLU A 159 9.84 2.98 10.03
N SER A 160 10.26 2.69 11.28
CA SER A 160 9.36 2.19 12.33
C SER A 160 8.23 3.16 12.69
N TYR A 161 8.44 4.46 12.50
CA TYR A 161 7.43 5.47 12.82
C TYR A 161 6.26 5.52 11.85
N PHE A 162 6.41 4.91 10.67
CA PHE A 162 5.37 4.86 9.64
C PHE A 162 4.36 3.74 9.85
N LEU A 163 4.60 2.84 10.81
CA LEU A 163 3.73 1.70 11.05
C LEU A 163 2.48 2.11 11.85
N PHE A 164 1.29 1.71 11.36
CA PHE A 164 -0.01 1.94 11.99
C PHE A 164 -0.28 3.41 12.35
N VAL A 165 0.09 4.30 11.48
CA VAL A 165 -0.26 5.72 11.57
C VAL A 165 -1.49 6.04 10.71
N GLY A 166 -2.15 7.14 10.99
CA GLY A 166 -3.20 7.69 10.14
C GLY A 166 -2.60 8.64 9.11
N THR A 167 -2.35 9.88 9.50
CA THR A 167 -1.75 10.89 8.63
C THR A 167 -0.24 10.96 8.78
N ILE A 168 0.43 11.61 7.82
CA ILE A 168 1.88 11.82 7.88
C ILE A 168 2.30 12.69 9.08
N ASP A 169 1.39 13.54 9.59
CA ASP A 169 1.68 14.38 10.75
C ASP A 169 1.94 13.55 12.00
N GLU A 170 1.27 12.40 12.16
CA GLU A 170 1.53 11.48 13.26
C GLU A 170 2.96 10.91 13.23
N VAL A 171 3.53 10.75 12.03
CA VAL A 171 4.93 10.33 11.88
C VAL A 171 5.87 11.39 12.45
N PHE A 172 5.62 12.66 12.10
CA PHE A 172 6.42 13.78 12.62
C PHE A 172 6.25 13.97 14.12
N GLU A 173 5.05 13.77 14.65
CA GLU A 173 4.81 13.82 16.09
C GLU A 173 5.58 12.70 16.83
N LYS A 174 5.54 11.47 16.33
CA LYS A 174 6.33 10.36 16.87
C LYS A 174 7.83 10.67 16.85
N ALA A 175 8.32 11.31 15.78
CA ALA A 175 9.74 11.67 15.65
C ALA A 175 10.17 12.80 16.58
N LYS A 176 9.26 13.70 17.00
CA LYS A 176 9.57 14.81 17.92
C LYS A 176 9.57 14.38 19.39
N ASN A 177 8.84 13.31 19.74
CA ASN A 177 8.65 12.88 21.13
C ASN A 177 9.73 11.88 21.61
N GLN A 178 10.82 11.74 20.89
CA GLN A 178 12.07 11.09 21.27
C GLN A 178 13.18 12.11 21.50
#